data_80f5ed26d99e24587337ac947e36e47e
#
_entry.id   80f5ed26d99e24587337ac947e36e47e
#
_cell.length_a   1.000
_cell.length_b   1.000
_cell.length_c   1.000
_cell.angle_alpha   90.00
_cell.angle_beta   90.00
_cell.angle_gamma   90.00
#
_symmetry.space_group_name_H-M   'P 1'
#
loop_
_entity.id
_entity.type
_entity.pdbx_description
1 polymer ?
#
loop_
_entity_poly.entity_id
_entity_poly.type
_entity_poly.pdbx_seq_one_letter_code
_entity_poly.pdbx_strand_id
1 'polypeptide(L)'
;MNTATVLCGSLIGILLGSRLKESLRDAVMKALGLCTALIGIQSALGTKELLCVILCMVLGTVLGELLKIDDAIEHAGDAIKARLPKGKSESSRFTEGFVSACILFCIGSMTIMGSLEAGLRHNYSIIYAKSMLDFVSSMAFGAAMGFGVTCSALFVLVFQGALTLLAGVLGSALSEAAVTEMSAVGGVILIGMALNMLGCTRERIKVANMLPAIFLPILWFAILK
;
A
#
# COMPACT_ATOMS: atom_id res chain seq x y z
N MET A 1 -7.98 -9.59 -11.44
CA MET A 1 -6.82 -10.49 -11.53
C MET A 1 -5.83 -10.23 -10.41
N ASN A 2 -5.35 -9.00 -10.22
CA ASN A 2 -4.38 -8.68 -9.16
C ASN A 2 -4.83 -9.09 -7.75
N THR A 3 -6.08 -8.89 -7.40
CA THR A 3 -6.66 -9.36 -6.13
C THR A 3 -6.47 -10.86 -5.91
N ALA A 4 -6.69 -11.67 -6.96
CA ALA A 4 -6.53 -13.12 -6.86
C ALA A 4 -5.05 -13.49 -6.64
N THR A 5 -4.12 -12.80 -7.29
CA THR A 5 -2.69 -13.04 -7.10
C THR A 5 -2.22 -12.66 -5.71
N VAL A 6 -2.69 -11.52 -5.16
CA VAL A 6 -2.40 -11.11 -3.77
C VAL A 6 -2.98 -12.13 -2.78
N LEU A 7 -4.22 -12.57 -3.00
CA LEU A 7 -4.86 -13.59 -2.15
C LEU A 7 -4.09 -14.90 -2.16
N CYS A 8 -3.81 -15.44 -3.34
CA CYS A 8 -3.08 -16.71 -3.49
C CYS A 8 -1.65 -16.61 -2.94
N GLY A 9 -0.93 -15.54 -3.30
CA GLY A 9 0.44 -15.32 -2.84
C GLY A 9 0.52 -15.21 -1.32
N SER A 10 -0.36 -14.42 -0.70
CA SER A 10 -0.37 -14.26 0.75
C SER A 10 -0.73 -15.55 1.50
N LEU A 11 -1.68 -16.35 0.98
CA LEU A 11 -2.03 -17.65 1.57
C LEU A 11 -0.86 -18.64 1.49
N ILE A 12 -0.20 -18.72 0.33
CA ILE A 12 1.03 -19.52 0.17
C ILE A 12 2.09 -19.04 1.14
N GLY A 13 2.28 -17.71 1.24
CA GLY A 13 3.20 -17.09 2.16
C GLY A 13 2.96 -17.47 3.61
N ILE A 14 1.70 -17.44 4.07
CA ILE A 14 1.32 -17.85 5.44
C ILE A 14 1.66 -19.32 5.68
N LEU A 15 1.37 -20.20 4.73
CA LEU A 15 1.67 -21.64 4.84
C LEU A 15 3.18 -21.87 4.95
N LEU A 16 3.97 -21.16 4.17
CA LEU A 16 5.44 -21.21 4.26
C LEU A 16 5.94 -20.58 5.56
N GLY A 17 5.40 -19.42 5.93
CA GLY A 17 5.77 -18.65 7.12
C GLY A 17 5.49 -19.40 8.43
N SER A 18 4.46 -20.25 8.48
CA SER A 18 4.14 -21.08 9.65
C SER A 18 5.22 -22.11 10.01
N ARG A 19 6.11 -22.42 9.07
CA ARG A 19 7.24 -23.35 9.25
C ARG A 19 8.57 -22.62 9.53
N LEU A 20 8.60 -21.29 9.42
CA LEU A 20 9.81 -20.51 9.63
C LEU A 20 10.07 -20.31 11.13
N LYS A 21 11.34 -20.45 11.54
CA LYS A 21 11.79 -20.05 12.88
C LYS A 21 11.63 -18.53 13.02
N GLU A 22 11.36 -18.05 14.23
CA GLU A 22 11.12 -16.62 14.51
C GLU A 22 12.31 -15.75 14.05
N SER A 23 13.55 -16.17 14.30
CA SER A 23 14.73 -15.44 13.85
C SER A 23 14.81 -15.29 12.33
N LEU A 24 14.35 -16.30 11.56
CA LEU A 24 14.32 -16.22 10.10
C LEU A 24 13.19 -15.28 9.62
N ARG A 25 12.05 -15.33 10.31
CA ARG A 25 10.92 -14.43 10.05
C ARG A 25 11.32 -12.97 10.26
N ASP A 26 12.04 -12.66 11.34
CA ASP A 26 12.55 -11.32 11.63
C ASP A 26 13.62 -10.87 10.61
N ALA A 27 14.48 -11.77 10.16
CA ALA A 27 15.42 -11.49 9.08
C ALA A 27 14.70 -11.15 7.76
N VAL A 28 13.67 -11.92 7.41
CA VAL A 28 12.82 -11.65 6.24
C VAL A 28 12.10 -10.31 6.38
N MET A 29 11.57 -9.97 7.55
CA MET A 29 10.94 -8.67 7.81
C MET A 29 11.91 -7.51 7.56
N LYS A 30 13.13 -7.60 8.08
CA LYS A 30 14.17 -6.58 7.83
C LYS A 30 14.54 -6.47 6.36
N ALA A 31 14.68 -7.61 5.66
CA ALA A 31 14.95 -7.61 4.23
C ALA A 31 13.80 -6.94 3.44
N LEU A 32 12.54 -7.25 3.77
CA LEU A 32 11.37 -6.59 3.18
C LEU A 32 11.34 -5.09 3.50
N GLY A 33 11.71 -4.68 4.71
CA GLY A 33 11.85 -3.27 5.08
C GLY A 33 12.84 -2.54 4.17
N LEU A 34 14.02 -3.13 3.93
CA LEU A 34 15.02 -2.57 3.00
C LEU A 34 14.50 -2.49 1.55
N CYS A 35 13.84 -3.54 1.07
CA CYS A 35 13.21 -3.52 -0.26
C CYS A 35 12.12 -2.45 -0.36
N THR A 36 11.30 -2.30 0.67
CA THR A 36 10.26 -1.27 0.74
C THR A 36 10.86 0.14 0.75
N ALA A 37 11.97 0.34 1.49
CA ALA A 37 12.72 1.60 1.45
C ALA A 37 13.23 1.92 0.04
N LEU A 38 13.81 0.94 -0.65
CA LEU A 38 14.31 1.11 -2.02
C LEU A 38 13.19 1.51 -2.99
N ILE A 39 12.04 0.82 -2.93
CA ILE A 39 10.85 1.15 -3.74
C ILE A 39 10.34 2.56 -3.39
N GLY A 40 10.28 2.89 -2.11
CA GLY A 40 9.87 4.20 -1.62
C GLY A 40 10.76 5.33 -2.13
N ILE A 41 12.08 5.17 -2.02
CA ILE A 41 13.06 6.14 -2.51
C ILE A 41 12.95 6.30 -4.04
N GLN A 42 12.87 5.20 -4.77
CA GLN A 42 12.73 5.24 -6.23
C GLN A 42 11.47 5.98 -6.66
N SER A 43 10.34 5.73 -5.99
CA SER A 43 9.06 6.41 -6.27
C SER A 43 9.11 7.89 -5.89
N ALA A 44 9.68 8.24 -4.73
CA ALA A 44 9.81 9.61 -4.26
C ALA A 44 10.71 10.46 -5.19
N LEU A 45 11.82 9.90 -5.66
CA LEU A 45 12.72 10.58 -6.60
C LEU A 45 12.10 10.78 -8.00
N GLY A 46 10.98 10.16 -8.30
CA GLY A 46 10.23 10.38 -9.53
C GLY A 46 9.49 11.71 -9.60
N THR A 47 9.41 12.47 -8.49
CA THR A 47 8.73 13.77 -8.44
C THR A 47 9.29 14.77 -9.46
N LYS A 48 8.40 15.56 -10.04
CA LYS A 48 8.72 16.72 -10.89
C LYS A 48 8.42 18.04 -10.16
N GLU A 49 7.60 18.00 -9.10
CA GLU A 49 7.17 19.15 -8.33
C GLU A 49 7.31 18.87 -6.83
N LEU A 50 8.52 19.00 -6.30
CA LEU A 50 8.84 18.73 -4.89
C LEU A 50 7.94 19.51 -3.92
N LEU A 51 7.55 20.75 -4.26
CA LEU A 51 6.65 21.57 -3.43
C LEU A 51 5.27 20.92 -3.30
N CYS A 52 4.75 20.34 -4.39
CA CYS A 52 3.49 19.58 -4.37
C CYS A 52 3.59 18.41 -3.37
N VAL A 53 4.66 17.62 -3.43
CA VAL A 53 4.86 16.49 -2.50
C VAL A 53 4.89 16.96 -1.05
N ILE A 54 5.67 18.01 -0.74
CA ILE A 54 5.81 18.54 0.63
C ILE A 54 4.45 19.00 1.17
N LEU A 55 3.72 19.84 0.40
CA LEU A 55 2.43 20.36 0.85
C LEU A 55 1.38 19.27 0.96
N CYS A 56 1.31 18.34 0.01
CA CYS A 56 0.41 17.20 0.07
C CYS A 56 0.71 16.31 1.29
N MET A 57 1.98 16.04 1.59
CA MET A 57 2.36 15.27 2.78
C MET A 57 1.93 15.95 4.07
N VAL A 58 2.21 17.25 4.23
CA VAL A 58 1.84 17.99 5.44
C VAL A 58 0.33 18.06 5.61
N LEU A 59 -0.39 18.53 4.59
CA LEU A 59 -1.84 18.70 4.65
C LEU A 59 -2.56 17.35 4.78
N GLY A 60 -2.12 16.34 4.02
CA GLY A 60 -2.70 15.00 4.08
C GLY A 60 -2.49 14.32 5.42
N THR A 61 -1.31 14.49 6.04
CA THR A 61 -1.05 13.97 7.39
C THR A 61 -1.93 14.65 8.43
N VAL A 62 -2.08 15.97 8.35
CA VAL A 62 -2.98 16.73 9.26
C VAL A 62 -4.42 16.23 9.11
N LEU A 63 -4.90 16.07 7.87
CA LEU A 63 -6.24 15.54 7.61
C LEU A 63 -6.42 14.12 8.17
N GLY A 64 -5.45 13.24 7.94
CA GLY A 64 -5.51 11.86 8.42
C GLY A 64 -5.44 11.75 9.94
N GLU A 65 -4.67 12.61 10.60
CA GLU A 65 -4.61 12.68 12.07
C GLU A 65 -5.93 13.18 12.65
N LEU A 66 -6.56 14.18 12.03
CA LEU A 66 -7.89 14.66 12.43
C LEU A 66 -8.98 13.58 12.24
N LEU A 67 -8.88 12.80 11.17
CA LEU A 67 -9.79 11.69 10.87
C LEU A 67 -9.46 10.41 11.66
N LYS A 68 -8.30 10.38 12.36
CA LYS A 68 -7.82 9.22 13.12
C LYS A 68 -7.83 7.92 12.31
N ILE A 69 -7.29 7.97 11.08
CA ILE A 69 -7.36 6.86 10.13
C ILE A 69 -6.60 5.63 10.65
N ASP A 70 -5.43 5.83 11.25
CA ASP A 70 -4.62 4.74 11.83
C ASP A 70 -5.39 4.03 12.93
N ASP A 71 -6.02 4.78 13.84
CA ASP A 71 -6.86 4.24 14.93
C ASP A 71 -8.08 3.49 14.37
N ALA A 72 -8.73 4.01 13.33
CA ALA A 72 -9.89 3.35 12.70
C ALA A 72 -9.50 2.03 12.03
N ILE A 73 -8.34 1.97 11.36
CA ILE A 73 -7.81 0.74 10.75
C ILE A 73 -7.42 -0.27 11.84
N GLU A 74 -6.82 0.18 12.93
CA GLU A 74 -6.47 -0.67 14.06
C GLU A 74 -7.72 -1.30 14.69
N HIS A 75 -8.76 -0.51 14.95
CA HIS A 75 -10.05 -1.02 15.44
C HIS A 75 -10.72 -2.00 14.46
N ALA A 76 -10.68 -1.71 13.16
CA ALA A 76 -11.18 -2.64 12.14
C ALA A 76 -10.38 -3.96 12.13
N GLY A 77 -9.07 -3.86 12.27
CA GLY A 77 -8.17 -5.01 12.41
C GLY A 77 -8.51 -5.86 13.62
N ASP A 78 -8.74 -5.24 14.77
CA ASP A 78 -9.11 -5.93 16.01
C ASP A 78 -10.49 -6.58 15.91
N ALA A 79 -11.47 -5.94 15.26
CA ALA A 79 -12.79 -6.52 15.01
C ALA A 79 -12.73 -7.76 14.10
N ILE A 80 -11.90 -7.74 13.05
CA ILE A 80 -11.67 -8.90 12.19
C ILE A 80 -11.03 -10.03 12.98
N LYS A 81 -10.04 -9.70 13.79
CA LYS A 81 -9.28 -10.61 14.64
C LYS A 81 -10.18 -11.30 15.69
N ALA A 82 -11.12 -10.57 16.29
CA ALA A 82 -12.07 -11.13 17.24
C ALA A 82 -12.97 -12.22 16.62
N ARG A 83 -13.11 -12.21 15.28
CA ARG A 83 -13.91 -13.21 14.53
C ARG A 83 -13.07 -14.38 14.00
N LEU A 84 -11.74 -14.32 14.12
CA LEU A 84 -10.85 -15.40 13.67
C LEU A 84 -10.67 -16.45 14.79
N PRO A 85 -10.52 -17.76 14.45
CA PRO A 85 -10.25 -18.80 15.43
C PRO A 85 -9.00 -18.50 16.24
N LYS A 86 -9.07 -18.66 17.57
CA LYS A 86 -7.94 -18.48 18.49
C LYS A 86 -6.76 -19.35 18.04
N GLY A 87 -5.63 -18.73 17.72
CA GLY A 87 -4.39 -19.40 17.33
C GLY A 87 -3.76 -18.93 16.01
N LYS A 88 -4.46 -18.14 15.19
CA LYS A 88 -3.95 -17.67 13.88
C LYS A 88 -3.52 -16.21 13.83
N SER A 89 -3.60 -15.47 14.92
CA SER A 89 -3.24 -14.05 14.91
C SER A 89 -2.34 -13.66 16.07
N GLU A 90 -1.08 -13.45 15.78
CA GLU A 90 -0.24 -12.57 16.59
C GLU A 90 -0.73 -11.13 16.38
N SER A 91 -1.21 -10.54 17.45
CA SER A 91 -2.05 -9.35 17.48
C SER A 91 -1.44 -8.10 16.84
N SER A 92 -0.18 -7.82 17.07
CA SER A 92 0.47 -6.59 16.60
C SER A 92 0.83 -6.60 15.10
N ARG A 93 1.06 -7.78 14.53
CA ARG A 93 1.49 -7.93 13.13
C ARG A 93 0.33 -7.88 12.12
N PHE A 94 -0.92 -8.10 12.57
CA PHE A 94 -2.07 -8.08 11.66
C PHE A 94 -2.31 -6.70 11.06
N THR A 95 -2.46 -5.68 11.91
CA THR A 95 -2.71 -4.30 11.47
C THR A 95 -1.55 -3.76 10.64
N GLU A 96 -0.32 -4.02 11.10
CA GLU A 96 0.88 -3.63 10.37
C GLU A 96 0.93 -4.31 8.99
N GLY A 97 0.67 -5.62 8.92
CA GLY A 97 0.64 -6.37 7.67
C GLY A 97 -0.47 -5.91 6.73
N PHE A 98 -1.66 -5.61 7.26
CA PHE A 98 -2.77 -5.09 6.48
C PHE A 98 -2.46 -3.72 5.88
N VAL A 99 -2.04 -2.75 6.72
CA VAL A 99 -1.72 -1.38 6.28
C VAL A 99 -0.56 -1.38 5.30
N SER A 100 0.52 -2.11 5.61
CA SER A 100 1.69 -2.22 4.75
C SER A 100 1.34 -2.77 3.37
N ALA A 101 0.56 -3.83 3.33
CA ALA A 101 0.13 -4.45 2.09
C ALA A 101 -0.82 -3.54 1.29
N CYS A 102 -1.78 -2.87 1.95
CA CYS A 102 -2.67 -1.91 1.28
C CYS A 102 -1.86 -0.78 0.63
N ILE A 103 -0.90 -0.20 1.36
CA ILE A 103 -0.04 0.85 0.85
C ILE A 103 0.79 0.33 -0.31
N LEU A 104 1.52 -0.78 -0.14
CA LEU A 104 2.43 -1.32 -1.15
C LEU A 104 1.71 -1.71 -2.45
N PHE A 105 0.53 -2.34 -2.34
CA PHE A 105 -0.18 -2.84 -3.52
C PHE A 105 -1.04 -1.80 -4.21
N CYS A 106 -1.51 -0.79 -3.49
CA CYS A 106 -2.39 0.25 -4.05
C CYS A 106 -1.65 1.53 -4.45
N ILE A 107 -0.48 1.81 -3.83
CA ILE A 107 0.32 2.98 -4.12
C ILE A 107 1.38 2.64 -5.17
N GLY A 108 1.35 3.39 -6.25
CA GLY A 108 2.32 3.27 -7.33
C GLY A 108 1.70 3.58 -8.68
N SER A 109 2.49 4.19 -9.56
CA SER A 109 2.03 4.56 -10.90
C SER A 109 1.48 3.37 -11.67
N MET A 110 2.06 2.17 -11.52
CA MET A 110 1.59 0.96 -12.20
C MET A 110 0.17 0.56 -11.79
N THR A 111 -0.22 0.76 -10.52
CA THR A 111 -1.57 0.45 -10.05
C THR A 111 -2.58 1.41 -10.67
N ILE A 112 -2.29 2.71 -10.62
CA ILE A 112 -3.20 3.75 -11.12
C ILE A 112 -3.26 3.69 -12.64
N MET A 113 -2.11 3.78 -13.32
CA MET A 113 -2.06 3.77 -14.79
C MET A 113 -2.58 2.45 -15.36
N GLY A 114 -2.22 1.32 -14.76
CA GLY A 114 -2.71 0.01 -15.20
C GLY A 114 -4.23 -0.12 -15.05
N SER A 115 -4.81 0.42 -13.99
CA SER A 115 -6.28 0.43 -13.81
C SER A 115 -6.97 1.35 -14.80
N LEU A 116 -6.40 2.53 -15.08
CA LEU A 116 -6.92 3.47 -16.09
C LEU A 116 -6.81 2.89 -17.51
N GLU A 117 -5.66 2.33 -17.90
CA GLU A 117 -5.47 1.68 -19.20
C GLU A 117 -6.43 0.50 -19.40
N ALA A 118 -6.65 -0.30 -18.34
CA ALA A 118 -7.60 -1.39 -18.38
C ALA A 118 -9.05 -0.90 -18.55
N GLY A 119 -9.43 0.18 -17.88
CA GLY A 119 -10.78 0.73 -17.95
C GLY A 119 -11.06 1.53 -19.21
N LEU A 120 -10.09 2.30 -19.73
CA LEU A 120 -10.25 3.18 -20.89
C LEU A 120 -9.97 2.48 -22.22
N ARG A 121 -8.94 1.63 -22.27
CA ARG A 121 -8.38 1.07 -23.50
C ARG A 121 -8.44 -0.44 -23.57
N HIS A 122 -8.95 -1.12 -22.54
CA HIS A 122 -8.92 -2.58 -22.40
C HIS A 122 -7.50 -3.17 -22.54
N ASN A 123 -6.48 -2.38 -22.19
CA ASN A 123 -5.09 -2.81 -22.18
C ASN A 123 -4.70 -3.27 -20.77
N TYR A 124 -4.46 -4.57 -20.63
CA TYR A 124 -4.20 -5.21 -19.34
C TYR A 124 -2.72 -5.49 -19.08
N SER A 125 -1.80 -5.07 -19.99
CA SER A 125 -0.37 -5.43 -19.91
C SER A 125 0.26 -4.97 -18.60
N ILE A 126 -0.01 -3.72 -18.17
CA ILE A 126 0.52 -3.16 -16.93
C ILE A 126 -0.04 -3.91 -15.70
N ILE A 127 -1.35 -4.22 -15.69
CA ILE A 127 -1.97 -4.97 -14.59
C ILE A 127 -1.43 -6.40 -14.53
N TYR A 128 -1.12 -7.04 -15.65
CA TYR A 128 -0.51 -8.37 -15.65
C TYR A 128 0.88 -8.35 -15.02
N ALA A 129 1.74 -7.44 -15.46
CA ALA A 129 3.07 -7.27 -14.87
C ALA A 129 2.98 -6.97 -13.36
N LYS A 130 2.10 -6.04 -12.98
CA LYS A 130 1.83 -5.70 -11.57
C LYS A 130 1.36 -6.91 -10.77
N SER A 131 0.44 -7.71 -11.32
CA SER A 131 -0.09 -8.89 -10.63
C SER A 131 0.99 -9.93 -10.34
N MET A 132 1.97 -10.09 -11.23
CA MET A 132 3.11 -10.99 -10.98
C MET A 132 4.02 -10.45 -9.87
N LEU A 133 4.30 -9.15 -9.87
CA LEU A 133 5.07 -8.51 -8.80
C LEU A 133 4.35 -8.63 -7.45
N ASP A 134 3.05 -8.35 -7.43
CA ASP A 134 2.24 -8.42 -6.22
C ASP A 134 2.09 -9.85 -5.70
N PHE A 135 2.05 -10.86 -6.57
CA PHE A 135 2.06 -12.26 -6.17
C PHE A 135 3.30 -12.61 -5.36
N VAL A 136 4.48 -12.28 -5.87
CA VAL A 136 5.76 -12.56 -5.20
C VAL A 136 5.87 -11.76 -3.90
N SER A 137 5.52 -10.47 -3.94
CA SER A 137 5.56 -9.61 -2.76
C SER A 137 4.58 -10.06 -1.69
N SER A 138 3.33 -10.42 -2.08
CA SER A 138 2.32 -10.89 -1.13
C SER A 138 2.70 -12.23 -0.48
N MET A 139 3.44 -13.09 -1.19
CA MET A 139 3.99 -14.32 -0.62
C MET A 139 5.02 -14.00 0.47
N ALA A 140 5.95 -13.10 0.20
CA ALA A 140 6.96 -12.70 1.16
C ALA A 140 6.36 -11.97 2.38
N PHE A 141 5.47 -11.01 2.14
CA PHE A 141 4.76 -10.29 3.22
C PHE A 141 3.81 -11.21 4.01
N GLY A 142 3.12 -12.14 3.33
CA GLY A 142 2.26 -13.14 3.98
C GLY A 142 3.05 -14.06 4.92
N ALA A 143 4.25 -14.48 4.51
CA ALA A 143 5.14 -15.29 5.34
C ALA A 143 5.63 -14.53 6.60
N ALA A 144 5.90 -13.22 6.44
CA ALA A 144 6.44 -12.38 7.51
C ALA A 144 5.37 -11.81 8.44
N MET A 145 4.26 -11.28 7.88
CA MET A 145 3.22 -10.52 8.61
C MET A 145 1.90 -11.29 8.79
N GLY A 146 1.70 -12.40 8.09
CA GLY A 146 0.55 -13.28 8.28
C GLY A 146 -0.74 -12.77 7.63
N PHE A 147 -1.89 -13.03 8.29
CA PHE A 147 -3.23 -12.94 7.70
C PHE A 147 -3.66 -11.49 7.37
N GLY A 148 -3.06 -10.48 7.98
CA GLY A 148 -3.32 -9.07 7.64
C GLY A 148 -3.08 -8.78 6.15
N VAL A 149 -2.02 -9.38 5.58
CA VAL A 149 -1.70 -9.25 4.15
C VAL A 149 -2.80 -9.86 3.27
N THR A 150 -3.37 -11.01 3.67
CA THR A 150 -4.47 -11.63 2.94
C THR A 150 -5.72 -10.75 2.93
N CYS A 151 -6.02 -10.09 4.05
CA CYS A 151 -7.16 -9.16 4.13
C CYS A 151 -6.97 -7.93 3.22
N SER A 152 -5.75 -7.51 2.92
CA SER A 152 -5.51 -6.41 1.98
C SER A 152 -5.99 -6.71 0.56
N ALA A 153 -6.15 -7.98 0.18
CA ALA A 153 -6.68 -8.35 -1.13
C ALA A 153 -8.08 -7.77 -1.39
N LEU A 154 -8.91 -7.64 -0.33
CA LEU A 154 -10.21 -7.00 -0.44
C LEU A 154 -10.08 -5.49 -0.73
N PHE A 155 -9.12 -4.82 -0.06
CA PHE A 155 -8.85 -3.41 -0.31
C PHE A 155 -8.31 -3.19 -1.73
N VAL A 156 -7.41 -4.05 -2.20
CA VAL A 156 -6.91 -4.06 -3.59
C VAL A 156 -8.07 -4.22 -4.58
N LEU A 157 -9.02 -5.12 -4.32
CA LEU A 157 -10.21 -5.30 -5.17
C LEU A 157 -11.04 -4.01 -5.27
N VAL A 158 -11.34 -3.40 -4.12
CA VAL A 158 -12.15 -2.18 -4.08
C VAL A 158 -11.42 -1.02 -4.75
N PHE A 159 -10.15 -0.82 -4.42
CA PHE A 159 -9.36 0.31 -4.93
C PHE A 159 -9.12 0.21 -6.45
N GLN A 160 -8.55 -0.90 -6.92
CA GLN A 160 -8.30 -1.09 -8.35
C GLN A 160 -9.59 -1.24 -9.16
N GLY A 161 -10.60 -1.91 -8.58
CA GLY A 161 -11.91 -2.03 -9.20
C GLY A 161 -12.58 -0.67 -9.38
N ALA A 162 -12.55 0.18 -8.35
CA ALA A 162 -13.08 1.54 -8.44
C ALA A 162 -12.32 2.38 -9.48
N LEU A 163 -10.99 2.33 -9.50
CA LEU A 163 -10.18 3.04 -10.50
C LEU A 163 -10.51 2.57 -11.93
N THR A 164 -10.69 1.28 -12.14
CA THR A 164 -11.00 0.71 -13.46
C THR A 164 -12.41 1.08 -13.91
N LEU A 165 -13.40 0.97 -13.00
CA LEU A 165 -14.80 1.28 -13.32
C LEU A 165 -15.02 2.79 -13.51
N LEU A 166 -14.33 3.62 -12.76
CA LEU A 166 -14.43 5.07 -12.84
C LEU A 166 -13.41 5.69 -13.80
N ALA A 167 -12.67 4.89 -14.56
CA ALA A 167 -11.61 5.36 -15.45
C ALA A 167 -12.09 6.42 -16.44
N GLY A 168 -13.31 6.28 -16.98
CA GLY A 168 -13.90 7.26 -17.90
C GLY A 168 -14.09 8.65 -17.28
N VAL A 169 -14.38 8.72 -15.96
CA VAL A 169 -14.54 9.99 -15.23
C VAL A 169 -13.20 10.47 -14.68
N LEU A 170 -12.42 9.55 -14.13
CA LEU A 170 -11.12 9.84 -13.49
C LEU A 170 -10.02 10.15 -14.50
N GLY A 171 -10.11 9.62 -15.73
CA GLY A 171 -9.07 9.78 -16.76
C GLY A 171 -8.78 11.24 -17.12
N SER A 172 -9.78 12.12 -17.00
CA SER A 172 -9.61 13.57 -17.19
C SER A 172 -8.99 14.28 -15.98
N ALA A 173 -9.21 13.76 -14.77
CA ALA A 173 -8.70 14.33 -13.52
C ALA A 173 -7.33 13.76 -13.16
N LEU A 174 -7.03 12.52 -13.56
CA LEU A 174 -5.77 11.80 -13.30
C LEU A 174 -4.80 12.02 -14.45
N SER A 175 -4.30 13.25 -14.60
CA SER A 175 -3.22 13.54 -15.55
C SER A 175 -1.96 12.73 -15.20
N GLU A 176 -1.10 12.46 -16.18
CA GLU A 176 0.16 11.77 -15.97
C GLU A 176 1.02 12.47 -14.91
N ALA A 177 0.99 13.82 -14.89
CA ALA A 177 1.66 14.62 -13.87
C ALA A 177 1.09 14.37 -12.47
N ALA A 178 -0.25 14.39 -12.30
CA ALA A 178 -0.89 14.09 -11.03
C ALA A 178 -0.53 12.67 -10.53
N VAL A 179 -0.57 11.68 -11.41
CA VAL A 179 -0.21 10.29 -11.06
C VAL A 179 1.25 10.17 -10.67
N THR A 180 2.15 10.92 -11.32
CA THR A 180 3.57 10.96 -10.95
C THR A 180 3.76 11.48 -9.52
N GLU A 181 3.11 12.60 -9.17
CA GLU A 181 3.22 13.17 -7.83
C GLU A 181 2.48 12.32 -6.77
N MET A 182 1.35 11.70 -7.11
CA MET A 182 0.70 10.71 -6.23
C MET A 182 1.66 9.55 -5.91
N SER A 183 2.39 9.07 -6.92
CA SER A 183 3.39 7.99 -6.72
C SER A 183 4.56 8.47 -5.86
N ALA A 184 5.00 9.72 -6.03
CA ALA A 184 6.08 10.29 -5.24
C ALA A 184 5.67 10.46 -3.76
N VAL A 185 4.47 10.99 -3.49
CA VAL A 185 3.87 11.07 -2.15
C VAL A 185 3.79 9.67 -1.53
N GLY A 186 3.28 8.69 -2.28
CA GLY A 186 3.24 7.30 -1.86
C GLY A 186 4.63 6.73 -1.55
N GLY A 187 5.64 7.10 -2.32
CA GLY A 187 7.04 6.75 -2.07
C GLY A 187 7.55 7.25 -0.72
N VAL A 188 7.23 8.49 -0.34
CA VAL A 188 7.58 9.04 0.99
C VAL A 188 6.90 8.24 2.11
N ILE A 189 5.63 7.87 1.93
CA ILE A 189 4.90 7.04 2.90
C ILE A 189 5.52 5.65 3.03
N LEU A 190 5.95 5.04 1.91
CA LEU A 190 6.66 3.76 1.90
C LEU A 190 7.98 3.82 2.66
N ILE A 191 8.71 4.94 2.60
CA ILE A 191 9.93 5.15 3.40
C ILE A 191 9.58 5.14 4.90
N GLY A 192 8.53 5.86 5.31
CA GLY A 192 8.05 5.84 6.69
C GLY A 192 7.68 4.44 7.17
N MET A 193 7.02 3.65 6.32
CA MET A 193 6.68 2.26 6.60
C MET A 193 7.93 1.37 6.73
N ALA A 194 8.90 1.55 5.85
CA ALA A 194 10.16 0.81 5.91
C ALA A 194 10.92 1.07 7.22
N LEU A 195 10.95 2.32 7.69
CA LEU A 195 11.56 2.68 8.97
C LEU A 195 10.87 1.97 10.15
N ASN A 196 9.54 1.83 10.11
CA ASN A 196 8.80 1.04 11.10
C ASN A 196 9.20 -0.44 11.05
N MET A 197 9.24 -1.05 9.85
CA MET A 197 9.63 -2.46 9.67
C MET A 197 11.06 -2.75 10.12
N LEU A 198 11.96 -1.79 9.96
CA LEU A 198 13.36 -1.89 10.37
C LEU A 198 13.55 -1.64 11.88
N GLY A 199 12.54 -1.10 12.56
CA GLY A 199 12.64 -0.71 13.96
C GLY A 199 13.57 0.48 14.20
N CYS A 200 13.71 1.36 13.20
CA CYS A 200 14.60 2.52 13.28
C CYS A 200 14.01 3.69 14.08
N THR A 201 12.72 3.63 14.42
CA THR A 201 12.00 4.68 15.14
C THR A 201 11.67 4.23 16.56
N ARG A 202 11.76 5.16 17.54
CA ARG A 202 11.34 4.87 18.93
C ARG A 202 9.85 4.69 19.04
N GLU A 203 9.10 5.53 18.32
CA GLU A 203 7.64 5.45 18.22
C GLU A 203 7.27 5.09 16.78
N ARG A 204 6.21 4.31 16.63
CA ARG A 204 5.71 3.91 15.31
C ARG A 204 5.22 5.14 14.55
N ILE A 205 5.69 5.34 13.33
CA ILE A 205 5.15 6.34 12.41
C ILE A 205 3.75 5.88 12.00
N LYS A 206 2.72 6.70 12.26
CA LYS A 206 1.32 6.42 11.87
C LYS A 206 1.13 6.65 10.36
N VAL A 207 1.70 5.76 9.55
CA VAL A 207 1.70 5.90 8.07
C VAL A 207 0.30 5.88 7.48
N ALA A 208 -0.68 5.26 8.14
CA ALA A 208 -2.06 5.27 7.69
C ALA A 208 -2.70 6.67 7.74
N ASN A 209 -2.30 7.51 8.70
CA ASN A 209 -2.73 8.92 8.76
C ASN A 209 -2.16 9.76 7.61
N MET A 210 -1.16 9.26 6.88
CA MET A 210 -0.61 9.93 5.69
C MET A 210 -1.35 9.56 4.39
N LEU A 211 -2.27 8.58 4.42
CA LEU A 211 -2.99 8.12 3.21
C LEU A 211 -3.74 9.21 2.45
N PRO A 212 -4.42 10.20 3.09
CA PRO A 212 -5.08 11.27 2.36
C PRO A 212 -4.12 12.08 1.48
N ALA A 213 -2.84 12.18 1.85
CA ALA A 213 -1.84 12.91 1.08
C ALA A 213 -1.73 12.43 -0.38
N ILE A 214 -1.97 11.12 -0.62
CA ILE A 214 -1.83 10.51 -1.94
C ILE A 214 -2.80 11.11 -2.96
N PHE A 215 -3.98 11.53 -2.50
CA PHE A 215 -5.03 12.05 -3.37
C PHE A 215 -4.95 13.57 -3.57
N LEU A 216 -4.21 14.30 -2.75
CA LEU A 216 -4.09 15.75 -2.83
C LEU A 216 -3.40 16.26 -4.11
N PRO A 217 -2.45 15.55 -4.74
CA PRO A 217 -1.92 15.96 -6.04
C PRO A 217 -3.00 16.11 -7.13
N ILE A 218 -4.10 15.36 -7.07
CA ILE A 218 -5.23 15.52 -7.99
C ILE A 218 -5.79 16.95 -7.87
N LEU A 219 -6.01 17.42 -6.64
CA LEU A 219 -6.51 18.77 -6.38
C LEU A 219 -5.47 19.82 -6.76
N TRP A 220 -4.19 19.55 -6.51
CA TRP A 220 -3.10 20.44 -6.91
C TRP A 220 -3.13 20.75 -8.40
N PHE A 221 -3.21 19.75 -9.24
CA PHE A 221 -3.25 19.90 -10.70
C PHE A 221 -4.60 20.37 -11.22
N ALA A 222 -5.69 20.15 -10.50
CA ALA A 222 -7.02 20.65 -10.88
C ALA A 222 -7.20 22.16 -10.58
N ILE A 223 -6.51 22.70 -9.57
CA ILE A 223 -6.72 24.08 -9.10
C ILE A 223 -5.60 25.01 -9.57
N LEU A 224 -4.35 24.53 -9.61
CA LEU A 224 -3.15 25.36 -9.84
C LEU A 224 -2.59 25.22 -11.26
N LYS A 225 -3.11 24.33 -12.05
CA LYS A 225 -2.79 24.14 -13.47
C LYS A 225 -4.03 23.87 -14.31
#